data_749a398b72cab803bbcbd3d31bbd4e05
#
_entry.id   749a398b72cab803bbcbd3d31bbd4e05
#
_cell.length_a   1.000
_cell.length_b   1.000
_cell.length_c   1.000
_cell.angle_alpha   90.00
_cell.angle_beta   90.00
_cell.angle_gamma   90.00
#
_symmetry.space_group_name_H-M   'P 1'
#
loop_
_entity.id
_entity.type
_entity.pdbx_description
1 polymer ?
#
loop_
_entity_poly.entity_id
_entity_poly.type
_entity_poly.pdbx_seq_one_letter_code
_entity_poly.pdbx_strand_id
1 'polypeptide(L)'
;MNIQVRRFQRGAEAEFVTGLEWLFDPPGSRPPDWDRDRAVERTAQVLADENVALFAARSHENRLVGVASIYLDIASVRFGRRASIEDLAVHPEWRSRGVGAGLLTTAKEWAQEHGADYIFLESGVARTEAHRFYLRQGATHAAAAFRWTIGQPR
;
A
#
# COMPACT_ATOMS: atom_id res chain seq x y z
N MET A 1 11.73 5.91 -18.42
CA MET A 1 11.40 4.52 -18.08
C MET A 1 9.89 4.33 -18.07
N ASN A 2 9.43 3.39 -18.85
CA ASN A 2 7.99 3.22 -19.03
C ASN A 2 7.48 2.19 -18.02
N ILE A 3 6.81 2.67 -16.97
CA ILE A 3 6.18 1.85 -15.94
C ILE A 3 4.68 1.94 -16.14
N GLN A 4 4.01 0.82 -16.14
CA GLN A 4 2.55 0.75 -16.19
C GLN A 4 2.01 0.35 -14.83
N VAL A 5 1.01 1.08 -14.34
CA VAL A 5 0.30 0.76 -13.10
C VAL A 5 -1.10 0.28 -13.47
N ARG A 6 -1.44 -0.93 -13.01
CA ARG A 6 -2.76 -1.55 -13.25
C ARG A 6 -3.27 -2.24 -12.00
N ARG A 7 -4.56 -2.45 -11.93
CA ARG A 7 -5.16 -3.24 -10.84
C ARG A 7 -4.73 -4.70 -10.92
N PHE A 8 -4.45 -5.29 -9.75
CA PHE A 8 -4.31 -6.74 -9.64
C PHE A 8 -5.62 -7.43 -9.95
N GLN A 9 -5.52 -8.55 -10.64
CA GLN A 9 -6.64 -9.42 -10.98
C GLN A 9 -6.61 -10.67 -10.11
N ARG A 10 -7.76 -11.30 -9.94
CA ARG A 10 -7.87 -12.62 -9.31
C ARG A 10 -6.91 -13.60 -10.00
N GLY A 11 -6.18 -14.39 -9.21
CA GLY A 11 -5.15 -15.31 -9.69
C GLY A 11 -3.73 -14.77 -9.52
N ALA A 12 -3.55 -13.46 -9.23
CA ALA A 12 -2.25 -12.83 -9.02
C ALA A 12 -1.93 -12.58 -7.54
N GLU A 13 -2.61 -13.25 -6.61
CA GLU A 13 -2.47 -13.05 -5.17
C GLU A 13 -1.04 -13.27 -4.69
N ALA A 14 -0.39 -14.32 -5.18
CA ALA A 14 0.98 -14.64 -4.79
C ALA A 14 1.98 -13.55 -5.23
N GLU A 15 1.76 -12.91 -6.38
CA GLU A 15 2.60 -11.80 -6.83
C GLU A 15 2.45 -10.58 -5.91
N PHE A 16 1.23 -10.26 -5.46
CA PHE A 16 1.01 -9.18 -4.52
C PHE A 16 1.76 -9.42 -3.21
N VAL A 17 1.68 -10.65 -2.68
CA VAL A 17 2.38 -11.04 -1.46
C VAL A 17 3.90 -10.93 -1.64
N THR A 18 4.44 -11.33 -2.80
CA THR A 18 5.86 -11.11 -3.11
C THR A 18 6.25 -9.64 -3.00
N GLY A 19 5.41 -8.74 -3.51
CA GLY A 19 5.63 -7.30 -3.40
C GLY A 19 5.60 -6.80 -1.96
N LEU A 20 4.71 -7.32 -1.12
CA LEU A 20 4.64 -6.98 0.30
C LEU A 20 5.93 -7.37 1.04
N GLU A 21 6.54 -8.47 0.67
CA GLU A 21 7.76 -8.96 1.32
C GLU A 21 8.95 -8.02 1.14
N TRP A 22 8.93 -7.13 0.14
CA TRP A 22 9.94 -6.07 0.00
C TRP A 22 9.93 -5.07 1.15
N LEU A 23 8.82 -4.96 1.89
CA LEU A 23 8.70 -4.12 3.09
C LEU A 23 9.41 -4.70 4.31
N PHE A 24 9.85 -5.96 4.25
CA PHE A 24 10.51 -6.63 5.37
C PHE A 24 11.99 -6.28 5.49
N ASP A 25 12.58 -5.75 4.43
CA ASP A 25 13.96 -5.27 4.46
C ASP A 25 14.08 -4.03 5.37
N PRO A 26 15.22 -3.86 6.08
CA PRO A 26 15.42 -2.66 6.90
C PRO A 26 15.20 -1.36 6.11
N PRO A 27 14.55 -0.34 6.67
CA PRO A 27 14.13 -0.17 8.09
C PRO A 27 12.84 -0.89 8.48
N GLY A 28 12.29 -1.72 7.62
CA GLY A 28 11.17 -2.58 7.94
C GLY A 28 11.58 -3.84 8.68
N SER A 29 10.62 -4.70 8.95
CA SER A 29 10.87 -6.00 9.57
C SER A 29 9.79 -6.99 9.16
N ARG A 30 10.17 -8.26 9.13
CA ARG A 30 9.21 -9.35 8.94
C ARG A 30 8.38 -9.53 10.20
N PRO A 31 7.03 -9.53 10.12
CA PRO A 31 6.19 -9.84 11.27
C PRO A 31 6.56 -11.22 11.85
N PRO A 32 6.62 -11.37 13.19
CA PRO A 32 7.03 -12.63 13.81
C PRO A 32 6.16 -13.84 13.45
N ASP A 33 4.88 -13.60 13.17
CA ASP A 33 3.89 -14.60 12.79
C ASP A 33 3.57 -14.61 11.30
N TRP A 34 4.48 -14.09 10.47
CA TRP A 34 4.29 -14.05 9.02
C TRP A 34 4.11 -15.46 8.44
N ASP A 35 3.01 -15.63 7.73
CA ASP A 35 2.66 -16.85 7.02
C ASP A 35 2.23 -16.46 5.60
N ARG A 36 3.05 -16.86 4.63
CA ARG A 36 2.84 -16.47 3.23
C ARG A 36 1.54 -17.05 2.66
N ASP A 37 1.21 -18.30 2.97
CA ASP A 37 -0.01 -18.93 2.46
C ASP A 37 -1.26 -18.22 3.00
N ARG A 38 -1.25 -17.87 4.28
CA ARG A 38 -2.31 -17.06 4.89
C ARG A 38 -2.42 -15.68 4.25
N ALA A 39 -1.29 -15.06 3.92
CA ALA A 39 -1.29 -13.76 3.23
C ALA A 39 -1.90 -13.87 1.83
N VAL A 40 -1.63 -14.94 1.09
CA VAL A 40 -2.25 -15.20 -0.22
C VAL A 40 -3.77 -15.39 -0.08
N GLU A 41 -4.23 -16.14 0.91
CA GLU A 41 -5.68 -16.29 1.18
C GLU A 41 -6.35 -14.96 1.52
N ARG A 42 -5.73 -14.14 2.37
CA ARG A 42 -6.22 -12.79 2.70
C ARG A 42 -6.26 -11.88 1.47
N THR A 43 -5.27 -11.99 0.60
CA THR A 43 -5.25 -11.21 -0.65
C THR A 43 -6.44 -11.57 -1.54
N ALA A 44 -6.80 -12.84 -1.64
CA ALA A 44 -7.98 -13.28 -2.39
C ALA A 44 -9.27 -12.68 -1.80
N GLN A 45 -9.40 -12.63 -0.49
CA GLN A 45 -10.55 -12.01 0.20
C GLN A 45 -10.61 -10.50 -0.09
N VAL A 46 -9.48 -9.82 -0.04
CA VAL A 46 -9.37 -8.38 -0.29
C VAL A 46 -9.72 -8.05 -1.74
N LEU A 47 -9.28 -8.86 -2.70
CA LEU A 47 -9.62 -8.67 -4.12
C LEU A 47 -11.13 -8.78 -4.41
N ALA A 48 -11.89 -9.46 -3.55
CA ALA A 48 -13.33 -9.57 -3.67
C ALA A 48 -14.10 -8.37 -3.09
N ASP A 49 -13.42 -7.48 -2.35
CA ASP A 49 -14.02 -6.32 -1.71
C ASP A 49 -14.00 -5.12 -2.66
N GLU A 50 -15.17 -4.58 -3.00
CA GLU A 50 -15.28 -3.42 -3.88
C GLU A 50 -14.77 -2.10 -3.28
N ASN A 51 -14.59 -2.05 -1.96
CA ASN A 51 -14.03 -0.90 -1.24
C ASN A 51 -12.49 -0.93 -1.14
N VAL A 52 -11.86 -1.86 -1.84
CA VAL A 52 -10.41 -2.05 -1.84
C VAL A 52 -9.90 -2.11 -3.26
N ALA A 53 -8.72 -1.54 -3.48
CA ALA A 53 -7.99 -1.71 -4.73
C ALA A 53 -6.53 -2.10 -4.44
N LEU A 54 -6.06 -3.11 -5.15
CA LEU A 54 -4.66 -3.51 -5.19
C LEU A 54 -4.08 -3.15 -6.56
N PHE A 55 -2.92 -2.51 -6.56
CA PHE A 55 -2.25 -2.05 -7.79
C PHE A 55 -0.87 -2.68 -7.95
N ALA A 56 -0.56 -3.05 -9.18
CA ALA A 56 0.76 -3.50 -9.62
C ALA A 56 1.40 -2.44 -10.50
N ALA A 57 2.65 -2.09 -10.21
CA ALA A 57 3.51 -1.40 -11.16
C ALA A 57 4.38 -2.43 -11.86
N ARG A 58 4.40 -2.39 -13.19
CA ARG A 58 5.19 -3.31 -14.01
C ARG A 58 6.10 -2.56 -14.97
N SER A 59 7.29 -3.10 -15.19
CA SER A 59 8.21 -2.61 -16.21
C SER A 59 7.69 -2.93 -17.62
N HIS A 60 8.36 -2.36 -18.64
CA HIS A 60 8.05 -2.68 -20.04
C HIS A 60 8.22 -4.17 -20.39
N GLU A 61 9.03 -4.91 -19.62
CA GLU A 61 9.19 -6.36 -19.74
C GLU A 61 8.16 -7.15 -18.92
N ASN A 62 7.13 -6.48 -18.43
CA ASN A 62 6.08 -7.05 -17.59
C ASN A 62 6.56 -7.60 -16.22
N ARG A 63 7.75 -7.19 -15.77
CA ARG A 63 8.25 -7.54 -14.44
C ARG A 63 7.51 -6.73 -13.38
N LEU A 64 7.06 -7.38 -12.31
CA LEU A 64 6.50 -6.70 -11.15
C LEU A 64 7.60 -5.89 -10.45
N VAL A 65 7.40 -4.58 -10.30
CA VAL A 65 8.38 -3.67 -9.69
C VAL A 65 7.82 -2.82 -8.54
N GLY A 66 6.52 -2.87 -8.32
CA GLY A 66 5.87 -2.19 -7.20
C GLY A 66 4.47 -2.68 -6.96
N VAL A 67 4.00 -2.53 -5.72
CA VAL A 67 2.63 -2.85 -5.32
C VAL A 67 2.09 -1.78 -4.39
N ALA A 68 0.78 -1.56 -4.42
CA ALA A 68 0.08 -0.70 -3.47
C ALA A 68 -1.29 -1.29 -3.14
N SER A 69 -1.75 -1.03 -1.90
CA SER A 69 -3.12 -1.31 -1.50
C SER A 69 -3.76 -0.05 -0.94
N ILE A 70 -5.03 0.16 -1.27
CA ILE A 70 -5.82 1.28 -0.78
C ILE A 70 -7.22 0.81 -0.43
N TYR A 71 -7.73 1.30 0.68
CA TYR A 71 -9.00 0.91 1.29
C TYR A 71 -9.87 2.13 1.52
N LEU A 72 -11.14 2.07 1.14
CA LEU A 72 -12.16 2.98 1.70
C LEU A 72 -12.56 2.38 3.05
N ASP A 73 -12.13 2.98 4.14
CA ASP A 73 -12.23 2.32 5.46
C ASP A 73 -13.09 3.06 6.48
N ILE A 74 -13.14 4.38 6.46
CA ILE A 74 -13.89 5.15 7.46
C ILE A 74 -14.76 6.22 6.78
N ALA A 75 -16.02 6.30 7.18
CA ALA A 75 -16.88 7.45 6.94
C ALA A 75 -16.84 8.34 8.19
N SER A 76 -15.85 9.24 8.26
CA SER A 76 -15.64 10.10 9.40
C SER A 76 -16.72 11.18 9.48
N VAL A 77 -17.33 11.33 10.65
CA VAL A 77 -18.29 12.39 10.89
C VAL A 77 -17.66 13.78 10.80
N ARG A 78 -16.39 13.90 11.22
CA ARG A 78 -15.67 15.18 11.20
C ARG A 78 -15.06 15.53 9.84
N PHE A 79 -14.54 14.53 9.12
CA PHE A 79 -13.65 14.77 7.98
C PHE A 79 -14.15 14.18 6.66
N GLY A 80 -15.24 13.41 6.69
CA GLY A 80 -15.77 12.77 5.49
C GLY A 80 -15.18 11.38 5.25
N ARG A 81 -15.29 10.91 4.02
CA ARG A 81 -14.89 9.56 3.66
C ARG A 81 -13.38 9.45 3.49
N ARG A 82 -12.77 8.52 4.23
CA ARG A 82 -11.34 8.27 4.21
C ARG A 82 -10.98 7.12 3.29
N ALA A 83 -9.93 7.30 2.50
CA ALA A 83 -9.19 6.20 1.91
C ALA A 83 -7.85 6.05 2.63
N SER A 84 -7.45 4.83 2.93
CA SER A 84 -6.17 4.54 3.58
C SER A 84 -5.28 3.71 2.66
N ILE A 85 -4.06 4.19 2.44
CA ILE A 85 -3.01 3.39 1.80
C ILE A 85 -2.37 2.55 2.91
N GLU A 86 -2.57 1.23 2.83
CA GLU A 86 -2.00 0.29 3.79
C GLU A 86 -0.60 -0.12 3.40
N ASP A 87 -0.39 -0.41 2.11
CA ASP A 87 0.88 -0.88 1.59
C ASP A 87 1.30 -0.03 0.38
N LEU A 88 2.57 0.33 0.34
CA LEU A 88 3.23 0.93 -0.80
C LEU A 88 4.66 0.43 -0.82
N ALA A 89 4.95 -0.51 -1.71
CA ALA A 89 6.24 -1.17 -1.78
C ALA A 89 6.82 -1.09 -3.19
N VAL A 90 8.12 -0.82 -3.27
CA VAL A 90 8.86 -0.79 -4.53
C VAL A 90 10.02 -1.77 -4.42
N HIS A 91 10.20 -2.57 -5.47
CA HIS A 91 11.32 -3.50 -5.56
C HIS A 91 12.63 -2.74 -5.32
N PRO A 92 13.57 -3.26 -4.49
CA PRO A 92 14.78 -2.53 -4.11
C PRO A 92 15.58 -1.94 -5.27
N GLU A 93 15.74 -2.69 -6.35
CA GLU A 93 16.46 -2.23 -7.55
C GLU A 93 15.71 -1.17 -8.38
N TRP A 94 14.43 -0.94 -8.07
CA TRP A 94 13.58 -0.01 -8.80
C TRP A 94 13.23 1.24 -7.99
N ARG A 95 13.80 1.39 -6.81
CA ARG A 95 13.61 2.59 -5.98
C ARG A 95 14.22 3.82 -6.65
N SER A 96 13.67 5.00 -6.31
CA SER A 96 14.11 6.30 -6.86
C SER A 96 13.99 6.41 -8.39
N ARG A 97 13.07 5.64 -8.99
CA ARG A 97 12.80 5.64 -10.44
C ARG A 97 11.36 6.01 -10.77
N GLY A 98 10.63 6.61 -9.84
CA GLY A 98 9.25 7.06 -10.06
C GLY A 98 8.18 6.00 -9.88
N VAL A 99 8.51 4.76 -9.51
CA VAL A 99 7.53 3.68 -9.31
C VAL A 99 6.53 4.01 -8.20
N GLY A 100 7.04 4.45 -7.06
CA GLY A 100 6.19 4.85 -5.93
C GLY A 100 5.28 6.02 -6.26
N ALA A 101 5.77 7.01 -6.99
CA ALA A 101 4.97 8.15 -7.45
C ALA A 101 3.84 7.70 -8.38
N GLY A 102 4.10 6.79 -9.31
CA GLY A 102 3.09 6.24 -10.22
C GLY A 102 2.01 5.47 -9.47
N LEU A 103 2.39 4.62 -8.52
CA LEU A 103 1.45 3.89 -7.65
C LEU A 103 0.59 4.85 -6.83
N LEU A 104 1.20 5.86 -6.23
CA LEU A 104 0.49 6.85 -5.41
C LEU A 104 -0.50 7.65 -6.26
N THR A 105 -0.12 8.09 -7.46
CA THR A 105 -1.00 8.81 -8.37
C THR A 105 -2.23 7.97 -8.72
N THR A 106 -2.03 6.71 -9.10
CA THR A 106 -3.13 5.79 -9.43
C THR A 106 -4.04 5.54 -8.23
N ALA A 107 -3.47 5.36 -7.04
CA ALA A 107 -4.25 5.19 -5.81
C ALA A 107 -5.10 6.43 -5.50
N LYS A 108 -4.56 7.64 -5.67
CA LYS A 108 -5.30 8.91 -5.49
C LYS A 108 -6.46 9.03 -6.47
N GLU A 109 -6.23 8.71 -7.73
CA GLU A 109 -7.27 8.72 -8.76
C GLU A 109 -8.42 7.78 -8.40
N TRP A 110 -8.10 6.56 -7.99
CA TRP A 110 -9.09 5.58 -7.55
C TRP A 110 -9.89 6.08 -6.34
N ALA A 111 -9.20 6.64 -5.34
CA ALA A 111 -9.86 7.19 -4.14
C ALA A 111 -10.83 8.31 -4.52
N GLN A 112 -10.42 9.22 -5.39
CA GLN A 112 -11.25 10.33 -5.87
C GLN A 112 -12.48 9.81 -6.62
N GLU A 113 -12.31 8.85 -7.52
CA GLU A 113 -13.40 8.23 -8.28
C GLU A 113 -14.40 7.50 -7.38
N HIS A 114 -13.96 7.01 -6.23
CA HIS A 114 -14.78 6.30 -5.24
C HIS A 114 -15.30 7.20 -4.10
N GLY A 115 -15.20 8.52 -4.26
CA GLY A 115 -15.80 9.48 -3.36
C GLY A 115 -15.05 9.71 -2.05
N ALA A 116 -13.76 9.39 -1.98
CA ALA A 116 -12.95 9.73 -0.82
C ALA A 116 -12.72 11.24 -0.74
N ASP A 117 -12.84 11.79 0.47
CA ASP A 117 -12.59 13.21 0.74
C ASP A 117 -11.12 13.46 1.05
N TYR A 118 -10.42 12.44 1.58
CA TYR A 118 -8.99 12.51 1.89
C TYR A 118 -8.34 11.13 1.89
N ILE A 119 -7.02 11.12 1.79
CA ILE A 119 -6.20 9.93 1.86
C ILE A 119 -5.30 10.02 3.09
N PHE A 120 -5.22 8.92 3.81
CA PHE A 120 -4.45 8.77 5.02
C PHE A 120 -3.48 7.59 4.86
N LEU A 121 -2.29 7.68 5.43
CA LEU A 121 -1.40 6.54 5.59
C LEU A 121 -0.60 6.66 6.88
N GLU A 122 -0.25 5.52 7.44
CA GLU A 122 0.68 5.40 8.55
C GLU A 122 1.99 4.83 8.04
N SER A 123 3.09 5.38 8.53
CA SER A 123 4.43 4.91 8.19
C SER A 123 5.27 4.84 9.47
N GLY A 124 5.99 3.74 9.64
CA GLY A 124 6.86 3.56 10.79
C GLY A 124 7.86 4.71 10.94
N VAL A 125 8.13 5.12 12.17
CA VAL A 125 8.98 6.29 12.48
C VAL A 125 10.40 6.16 11.92
N ALA A 126 10.90 4.94 11.77
CA ALA A 126 12.23 4.67 11.21
C ALA A 126 12.32 4.80 9.68
N ARG A 127 11.18 4.87 8.97
CA ARG A 127 11.11 4.96 7.51
C ARG A 127 11.28 6.39 7.02
N THR A 128 12.38 7.03 7.36
CA THR A 128 12.62 8.45 7.10
C THR A 128 12.67 8.81 5.61
N GLU A 129 13.17 7.92 4.76
CA GLU A 129 13.17 8.14 3.31
C GLU A 129 11.77 8.09 2.72
N ALA A 130 10.92 7.17 3.19
CA ALA A 130 9.51 7.13 2.80
C ALA A 130 8.79 8.41 3.22
N HIS A 131 9.05 8.93 4.42
CA HIS A 131 8.48 10.21 4.88
C HIS A 131 8.87 11.36 3.98
N ARG A 132 10.13 11.47 3.57
CA ARG A 132 10.58 12.49 2.61
C ARG A 132 9.86 12.36 1.27
N PHE A 133 9.68 11.13 0.81
CA PHE A 133 8.92 10.85 -0.42
C PHE A 133 7.48 11.35 -0.30
N TYR A 134 6.76 11.01 0.78
CA TYR A 134 5.38 11.47 0.98
C TYR A 134 5.27 12.99 1.02
N LEU A 135 6.17 13.67 1.71
CA LEU A 135 6.20 15.12 1.78
C LEU A 135 6.45 15.75 0.39
N ARG A 136 7.37 15.17 -0.40
CA ARG A 136 7.59 15.63 -1.79
C ARG A 136 6.35 15.41 -2.67
N GLN A 137 5.53 14.41 -2.36
CA GLN A 137 4.27 14.14 -3.07
C GLN A 137 3.09 14.98 -2.56
N GLY A 138 3.34 15.96 -1.69
CA GLY A 138 2.34 16.90 -1.20
C GLY A 138 1.61 16.49 0.08
N ALA A 139 2.02 15.41 0.72
CA ALA A 139 1.46 15.02 2.01
C ALA A 139 1.91 15.96 3.14
N THR A 140 1.13 15.98 4.22
CA THR A 140 1.46 16.69 5.45
C THR A 140 1.48 15.71 6.62
N HIS A 141 2.23 16.01 7.67
CA HIS A 141 2.12 15.28 8.92
C HIS A 141 0.75 15.56 9.55
N ALA A 142 -0.08 14.53 9.67
CA ALA A 142 -1.46 14.69 10.12
C ALA A 142 -1.67 14.34 11.59
N ALA A 143 -0.96 13.29 12.09
CA ALA A 143 -1.19 12.76 13.43
C ALA A 143 -0.05 11.84 13.86
N ALA A 144 0.00 11.54 15.17
CA ALA A 144 0.76 10.42 15.71
C ALA A 144 -0.17 9.20 15.79
N ALA A 145 0.36 8.02 15.50
CA ALA A 145 -0.39 6.77 15.56
C ALA A 145 -0.10 6.05 16.88
N PHE A 146 -1.16 5.51 17.49
CA PHE A 146 -1.09 4.69 18.70
C PHE A 146 -1.84 3.40 18.45
N ARG A 147 -1.31 2.28 18.93
CA ARG A 147 -1.91 0.96 18.72
C ARG A 147 -1.97 0.15 19.99
N TRP A 148 -3.11 -0.50 20.22
CA TRP A 148 -3.30 -1.53 21.24
C TRP A 148 -3.57 -2.86 20.55
N THR A 149 -2.92 -3.92 21.02
CA THR A 149 -3.27 -5.27 20.61
C THR A 149 -4.46 -5.74 21.45
N ILE A 150 -5.51 -6.23 20.79
CA ILE A 150 -6.70 -6.75 21.44
C ILE A 150 -6.62 -8.28 21.47
N GLY A 151 -6.92 -8.85 22.63
CA GLY A 151 -6.85 -10.30 22.85
C GLY A 151 -5.53 -10.72 23.49
N GLN A 152 -5.42 -12.04 23.75
CA GLN A 152 -4.21 -12.63 24.33
C GLN A 152 -3.07 -12.62 23.29
N PRO A 153 -1.85 -12.25 23.69
CA PRO A 153 -0.69 -12.41 22.81
C PRO A 153 -0.53 -13.90 22.47
N ARG A 154 -0.45 -14.21 21.20
CA ARG A 154 -0.16 -15.58 20.73
C ARG A 154 1.34 -15.80 20.66
#